data_ef60a908ace8582ef425c1256c1c01fa
#
_entry.id   ef60a908ace8582ef425c1256c1c01fa
#
_cell.length_a   1.000
_cell.length_b   1.000
_cell.length_c   1.000
_cell.angle_alpha   90.00
_cell.angle_beta   90.00
_cell.angle_gamma   90.00
#
_symmetry.space_group_name_H-M   'P 1'
#
loop_
_entity.id
_entity.type
_entity.pdbx_description
1 polymer ?
#
loop_
_entity_poly.entity_id
_entity_poly.type
_entity_poly.pdbx_seq_one_letter_code
_entity_poly.pdbx_strand_id
1 'polypeptide(L)'
;MTPEAILAHEPRVLSQEQRERYFATGFLAAEGLIPDEWLELLRARSAEFIERSRAVAASNEEFDIGPQHRADHPHVRRLRALVDRHPDFWCICSESPLADIAADLVGPDVKFHSSKLNYKYPGSGEIVDWHQDIPAWPHTNYSPVTLGIYLDDVPVEQGPLTCIPGSHNGPIFVHRDDKGAWSGAIRQSDHVQIEMSRAEDLTGSAGTVIAINCRTVHGSRANATNRVRPVALFVYSSADAFTWMPTPTPCRYTGEIVRGQPATVAHLDPTPCPVPPDWSKQGYGSIFTAQNAEL
;
A
#
# COMPACT_ATOMS: atom_id res chain seq x y z
N MET A 1 5.35 -15.75 -11.92
CA MET A 1 4.43 -16.28 -12.97
C MET A 1 4.01 -15.15 -13.89
N THR A 2 3.62 -15.45 -15.15
CA THR A 2 3.03 -14.43 -16.05
C THR A 2 1.55 -14.20 -15.73
N PRO A 3 0.95 -13.07 -16.12
CA PRO A 3 -0.49 -12.82 -15.95
C PRO A 3 -1.36 -13.94 -16.51
N GLU A 4 -1.03 -14.46 -17.71
CA GLU A 4 -1.78 -15.54 -18.35
C GLU A 4 -1.73 -16.84 -17.53
N ALA A 5 -0.57 -17.15 -16.96
CA ALA A 5 -0.42 -18.33 -16.11
C ALA A 5 -1.20 -18.18 -14.80
N ILE A 6 -1.23 -16.97 -14.22
CA ILE A 6 -2.02 -16.69 -13.01
C ILE A 6 -3.52 -16.79 -13.35
N LEU A 7 -3.97 -16.18 -14.44
CA LEU A 7 -5.37 -16.20 -14.87
C LEU A 7 -5.87 -17.60 -15.22
N ALA A 8 -4.98 -18.55 -15.56
CA ALA A 8 -5.33 -19.93 -15.81
C ALA A 8 -5.63 -20.76 -14.54
N HIS A 9 -5.26 -20.28 -13.35
CA HIS A 9 -5.65 -20.91 -12.09
C HIS A 9 -7.10 -20.57 -11.73
N GLU A 10 -7.78 -21.52 -11.09
CA GLU A 10 -9.11 -21.26 -10.53
C GLU A 10 -9.05 -20.11 -9.52
N PRO A 11 -9.93 -19.11 -9.63
CA PRO A 11 -9.98 -18.00 -8.70
C PRO A 11 -10.48 -18.47 -7.33
N ARG A 12 -9.97 -17.84 -6.27
CA ARG A 12 -10.34 -18.16 -4.89
C ARG A 12 -11.42 -17.23 -4.36
N VAL A 13 -11.30 -15.94 -4.65
CA VAL A 13 -12.19 -14.88 -4.15
C VAL A 13 -12.61 -13.93 -5.27
N LEU A 14 -11.67 -13.45 -6.07
CA LEU A 14 -11.95 -12.51 -7.17
C LEU A 14 -12.60 -13.25 -8.35
N SER A 15 -13.55 -12.59 -9.01
CA SER A 15 -14.06 -13.10 -10.29
C SER A 15 -12.96 -13.03 -11.37
N GLN A 16 -13.14 -13.83 -12.43
CA GLN A 16 -12.22 -13.80 -13.57
C GLN A 16 -12.12 -12.39 -14.18
N GLU A 17 -13.26 -11.68 -14.33
CA GLU A 17 -13.33 -10.31 -14.82
C GLU A 17 -12.53 -9.33 -13.93
N GLN A 18 -12.62 -9.47 -12.60
CA GLN A 18 -11.86 -8.64 -11.66
C GLN A 18 -10.36 -8.86 -11.80
N ARG A 19 -9.92 -10.11 -11.96
CA ARG A 19 -8.51 -10.47 -12.18
C ARG A 19 -8.00 -9.91 -13.51
N GLU A 20 -8.76 -10.09 -14.60
CA GLU A 20 -8.43 -9.53 -15.92
C GLU A 20 -8.34 -8.00 -15.89
N ARG A 21 -9.28 -7.34 -15.20
CA ARG A 21 -9.22 -5.88 -14.98
C ARG A 21 -7.93 -5.47 -14.27
N TYR A 22 -7.57 -6.16 -13.18
CA TYR A 22 -6.32 -5.86 -12.46
C TYR A 22 -5.10 -5.96 -13.37
N PHE A 23 -4.97 -7.02 -14.16
CA PHE A 23 -3.83 -7.17 -15.07
C PHE A 23 -3.85 -6.18 -16.23
N ALA A 24 -5.03 -5.74 -16.67
CA ALA A 24 -5.15 -4.72 -17.72
C ALA A 24 -4.84 -3.30 -17.22
N THR A 25 -5.26 -2.96 -16.01
CA THR A 25 -5.17 -1.58 -15.48
C THR A 25 -4.04 -1.37 -14.47
N GLY A 26 -3.61 -2.43 -13.77
CA GLY A 26 -2.65 -2.39 -12.67
C GLY A 26 -3.30 -2.19 -11.30
N PHE A 27 -4.62 -2.10 -11.22
CA PHE A 27 -5.35 -1.92 -9.97
C PHE A 27 -6.79 -2.45 -10.05
N LEU A 28 -7.40 -2.58 -8.87
CA LEU A 28 -8.79 -2.99 -8.71
C LEU A 28 -9.38 -2.33 -7.46
N ALA A 29 -10.67 -1.98 -7.50
CA ALA A 29 -11.50 -1.75 -6.31
C ALA A 29 -12.69 -2.70 -6.38
N ALA A 30 -12.94 -3.45 -5.30
CA ALA A 30 -14.00 -4.45 -5.23
C ALA A 30 -14.67 -4.46 -3.85
N GLU A 31 -16.01 -4.39 -3.86
CA GLU A 31 -16.85 -4.39 -2.66
C GLU A 31 -17.27 -5.83 -2.28
N GLY A 32 -17.67 -6.01 -1.02
CA GLY A 32 -18.28 -7.24 -0.53
C GLY A 32 -17.32 -8.44 -0.40
N LEU A 33 -16.00 -8.22 -0.45
CA LEU A 33 -15.00 -9.29 -0.36
C LEU A 33 -14.54 -9.58 1.07
N ILE A 34 -14.74 -8.63 1.99
CA ILE A 34 -14.33 -8.74 3.39
C ILE A 34 -15.55 -8.93 4.26
N PRO A 35 -15.69 -10.08 4.96
CA PRO A 35 -16.72 -10.28 5.97
C PRO A 35 -16.71 -9.20 7.06
N ASP A 36 -17.88 -8.82 7.56
CA ASP A 36 -18.05 -7.76 8.56
C ASP A 36 -17.20 -7.97 9.80
N GLU A 37 -17.00 -9.19 10.24
CA GLU A 37 -16.18 -9.53 11.41
C GLU A 37 -14.72 -9.03 11.29
N TRP A 38 -14.11 -9.12 10.12
CA TRP A 38 -12.75 -8.61 9.87
C TRP A 38 -12.72 -7.09 9.79
N LEU A 39 -13.76 -6.48 9.21
CA LEU A 39 -13.88 -5.03 9.16
C LEU A 39 -14.06 -4.43 10.56
N GLU A 40 -14.93 -5.01 11.37
CA GLU A 40 -15.15 -4.58 12.76
C GLU A 40 -13.90 -4.77 13.62
N LEU A 41 -13.15 -5.86 13.41
CA LEU A 41 -11.87 -6.07 14.10
C LEU A 41 -10.85 -4.98 13.72
N LEU A 42 -10.74 -4.62 12.42
CA LEU A 42 -9.88 -3.53 11.97
C LEU A 42 -10.28 -2.18 12.59
N ARG A 43 -11.59 -1.90 12.65
CA ARG A 43 -12.12 -0.67 13.25
C ARG A 43 -11.80 -0.59 14.75
N ALA A 44 -12.03 -1.69 15.48
CA ALA A 44 -11.74 -1.77 16.90
C ALA A 44 -10.24 -1.52 17.18
N ARG A 45 -9.35 -2.17 16.42
CA ARG A 45 -7.90 -1.95 16.56
C ARG A 45 -7.50 -0.53 16.15
N SER A 46 -8.06 0.00 15.06
CA SER A 46 -7.84 1.40 14.65
C SER A 46 -8.19 2.38 15.77
N ALA A 47 -9.35 2.24 16.38
CA ALA A 47 -9.81 3.10 17.48
C ALA A 47 -8.90 3.00 18.72
N GLU A 48 -8.49 1.79 19.11
CA GLU A 48 -7.54 1.55 20.20
C GLU A 48 -6.22 2.29 19.98
N PHE A 49 -5.64 2.19 18.78
CA PHE A 49 -4.37 2.84 18.48
C PHE A 49 -4.48 4.36 18.40
N ILE A 50 -5.61 4.90 17.93
CA ILE A 50 -5.87 6.35 18.00
C ILE A 50 -5.91 6.81 19.46
N GLU A 51 -6.57 6.08 20.37
CA GLU A 51 -6.55 6.41 21.81
C GLU A 51 -5.14 6.33 22.39
N ARG A 52 -4.36 5.28 22.07
CA ARG A 52 -2.96 5.16 22.53
C ARG A 52 -2.09 6.31 22.04
N SER A 53 -2.35 6.83 20.84
CA SER A 53 -1.59 7.94 20.27
C SER A 53 -1.69 9.24 21.07
N ARG A 54 -2.73 9.41 21.90
CA ARG A 54 -2.90 10.60 22.78
C ARG A 54 -1.71 10.83 23.71
N ALA A 55 -1.00 9.76 24.07
CA ALA A 55 0.20 9.83 24.91
C ALA A 55 1.49 10.09 24.13
N VAL A 56 1.41 10.22 22.80
CA VAL A 56 2.58 10.36 21.92
C VAL A 56 2.83 11.84 21.60
N ALA A 57 4.02 12.35 21.91
CA ALA A 57 4.39 13.74 21.66
C ALA A 57 5.17 13.97 20.34
N ALA A 58 5.75 12.91 19.78
CA ALA A 58 6.51 12.95 18.52
C ALA A 58 6.39 11.63 17.77
N SER A 59 6.59 11.64 16.45
CA SER A 59 6.62 10.43 15.66
C SER A 59 7.69 9.45 16.16
N ASN A 60 7.36 8.16 16.14
CA ASN A 60 8.22 7.08 16.64
C ASN A 60 8.13 5.83 15.74
N GLU A 61 8.60 4.69 16.18
CA GLU A 61 8.56 3.42 15.41
C GLU A 61 7.13 2.91 15.15
N GLU A 62 6.16 3.30 15.99
CA GLU A 62 4.76 2.87 15.88
C GLU A 62 3.92 3.90 15.13
N PHE A 63 4.05 5.18 15.51
CA PHE A 63 3.21 6.26 15.00
C PHE A 63 4.00 7.26 14.15
N ASP A 64 3.46 7.61 13.00
CA ASP A 64 3.76 8.85 12.29
C ASP A 64 2.61 9.82 12.57
N ILE A 65 2.89 10.89 13.32
CA ILE A 65 1.89 11.90 13.71
C ILE A 65 2.06 13.16 12.87
N GLY A 66 0.93 13.79 12.56
CA GLY A 66 0.90 15.07 11.84
C GLY A 66 1.24 16.26 12.74
N PRO A 67 1.57 17.43 12.17
CA PRO A 67 1.97 18.61 12.93
C PRO A 67 0.86 19.17 13.84
N GLN A 68 -0.40 18.83 13.57
CA GLN A 68 -1.55 19.25 14.36
C GLN A 68 -1.90 18.26 15.50
N HIS A 69 -1.08 17.20 15.69
CA HIS A 69 -1.35 16.20 16.71
C HIS A 69 -1.28 16.76 18.13
N ARG A 70 -2.29 16.46 18.93
CA ARG A 70 -2.38 16.79 20.35
C ARG A 70 -3.12 15.69 21.10
N ALA A 71 -2.91 15.59 22.41
CA ALA A 71 -3.57 14.60 23.26
C ALA A 71 -5.11 14.69 23.23
N ASP A 72 -5.66 15.90 23.15
CA ASP A 72 -7.09 16.16 23.03
C ASP A 72 -7.61 16.06 21.58
N HIS A 73 -6.72 16.15 20.60
CA HIS A 73 -7.04 16.06 19.16
C HIS A 73 -5.99 15.22 18.42
N PRO A 74 -6.09 13.88 18.47
CA PRO A 74 -5.15 13.00 17.78
C PRO A 74 -5.11 13.24 16.27
N HIS A 75 -3.91 13.39 15.72
CA HIS A 75 -3.68 13.47 14.27
C HIS A 75 -2.59 12.48 13.88
N VAL A 76 -2.96 11.21 13.73
CA VAL A 76 -2.08 10.12 13.31
C VAL A 76 -2.15 9.99 11.80
N ARG A 77 -1.04 10.21 11.09
CA ARG A 77 -0.96 10.00 9.63
C ARG A 77 -0.82 8.53 9.29
N ARG A 78 -0.05 7.80 10.13
CA ARG A 78 0.22 6.38 9.90
C ARG A 78 0.50 5.62 11.20
N LEU A 79 -0.08 4.44 11.31
CA LEU A 79 0.37 3.37 12.19
C LEU A 79 1.25 2.42 11.38
N ARG A 80 2.48 2.13 11.86
CA ARG A 80 3.51 1.38 11.14
C ARG A 80 3.58 -0.07 11.59
N ALA A 81 3.90 -0.98 10.66
CA ALA A 81 4.15 -2.40 10.91
C ALA A 81 3.03 -3.03 11.78
N LEU A 82 1.79 -2.94 11.31
CA LEU A 82 0.57 -3.37 12.05
C LEU A 82 0.73 -4.72 12.72
N VAL A 83 1.27 -5.70 11.98
CA VAL A 83 1.42 -7.10 12.43
C VAL A 83 2.37 -7.25 13.62
N ASP A 84 3.21 -6.26 13.90
CA ASP A 84 4.07 -6.22 15.10
C ASP A 84 3.40 -5.53 16.27
N ARG A 85 2.30 -4.82 16.04
CA ARG A 85 1.61 -4.00 17.06
C ARG A 85 0.51 -4.76 17.78
N HIS A 86 -0.21 -5.66 17.06
CA HIS A 86 -1.24 -6.51 17.65
C HIS A 86 -1.40 -7.81 16.83
N PRO A 87 -1.58 -8.99 17.47
CA PRO A 87 -1.74 -10.27 16.77
C PRO A 87 -2.94 -10.31 15.82
N ASP A 88 -4.02 -9.59 16.09
CA ASP A 88 -5.19 -9.52 15.21
C ASP A 88 -4.82 -9.04 13.80
N PHE A 89 -3.85 -8.13 13.66
CA PHE A 89 -3.42 -7.69 12.34
C PHE A 89 -2.72 -8.79 11.54
N TRP A 90 -2.02 -9.70 12.24
CA TRP A 90 -1.49 -10.90 11.59
C TRP A 90 -2.60 -11.85 11.17
N CYS A 91 -3.58 -12.12 12.05
CA CYS A 91 -4.75 -12.93 11.70
C CYS A 91 -5.48 -12.33 10.49
N ILE A 92 -5.70 -11.01 10.46
CA ILE A 92 -6.35 -10.33 9.32
C ILE A 92 -5.58 -10.59 8.03
N CYS A 93 -4.26 -10.43 8.00
CA CYS A 93 -3.51 -10.56 6.76
C CYS A 93 -3.26 -12.03 6.33
N SER A 94 -3.28 -13.00 7.26
CA SER A 94 -2.97 -14.41 6.97
C SER A 94 -4.20 -15.31 6.87
N GLU A 95 -5.29 -14.98 7.58
CA GLU A 95 -6.46 -15.87 7.72
C GLU A 95 -7.72 -15.33 7.04
N SER A 96 -7.81 -14.00 6.85
CA SER A 96 -8.94 -13.40 6.11
C SER A 96 -8.84 -13.67 4.59
N PRO A 97 -9.88 -13.31 3.82
CA PRO A 97 -9.84 -13.43 2.36
C PRO A 97 -8.69 -12.67 1.67
N LEU A 98 -8.00 -11.74 2.35
CA LEU A 98 -6.90 -10.97 1.76
C LEU A 98 -5.79 -11.84 1.18
N ALA A 99 -5.37 -12.91 1.88
CA ALA A 99 -4.32 -13.79 1.39
C ALA A 99 -4.75 -14.59 0.15
N ASP A 100 -6.06 -14.90 0.02
CA ASP A 100 -6.61 -15.56 -1.15
C ASP A 100 -6.80 -14.56 -2.31
N ILE A 101 -7.19 -13.31 -2.03
CA ILE A 101 -7.19 -12.22 -3.02
C ILE A 101 -5.76 -11.99 -3.55
N ALA A 102 -4.75 -12.00 -2.67
CA ALA A 102 -3.36 -11.91 -3.11
C ALA A 102 -2.99 -13.09 -4.03
N ALA A 103 -3.39 -14.33 -3.68
CA ALA A 103 -3.14 -15.50 -4.51
C ALA A 103 -3.79 -15.40 -5.90
N ASP A 104 -4.95 -14.80 -6.00
CA ASP A 104 -5.64 -14.53 -7.27
C ASP A 104 -4.89 -13.55 -8.18
N LEU A 105 -3.99 -12.73 -7.60
CA LEU A 105 -3.27 -11.66 -8.32
C LEU A 105 -1.78 -11.91 -8.50
N VAL A 106 -1.13 -12.69 -7.61
CA VAL A 106 0.32 -12.94 -7.69
C VAL A 106 0.69 -14.40 -7.94
N GLY A 107 -0.30 -15.28 -7.96
CA GLY A 107 -0.14 -16.73 -8.09
C GLY A 107 -0.32 -17.47 -6.76
N PRO A 108 -0.37 -18.82 -6.80
CA PRO A 108 -0.80 -19.65 -5.67
C PRO A 108 0.12 -19.60 -4.45
N ASP A 109 1.39 -19.27 -4.64
CA ASP A 109 2.41 -19.23 -3.59
C ASP A 109 2.67 -17.77 -3.21
N VAL A 110 2.17 -17.37 -2.05
CA VAL A 110 2.11 -15.98 -1.59
C VAL A 110 2.89 -15.80 -0.30
N LYS A 111 3.71 -14.77 -0.24
CA LYS A 111 4.35 -14.33 0.98
C LYS A 111 3.98 -12.89 1.36
N PHE A 112 3.95 -12.66 2.65
CA PHE A 112 3.70 -11.36 3.24
C PHE A 112 4.95 -10.47 3.20
N HIS A 113 4.76 -9.17 2.95
CA HIS A 113 5.86 -8.20 2.96
C HIS A 113 5.76 -7.20 4.10
N SER A 114 4.67 -6.45 4.20
CA SER A 114 4.54 -5.37 5.19
C SER A 114 3.09 -4.93 5.38
N SER A 115 2.84 -4.13 6.44
CA SER A 115 1.52 -3.57 6.71
C SER A 115 1.59 -2.18 7.34
N LYS A 116 0.56 -1.37 7.07
CA LYS A 116 0.40 -0.02 7.61
C LYS A 116 -1.09 0.37 7.63
N LEU A 117 -1.48 1.26 8.54
CA LEU A 117 -2.80 1.87 8.55
C LEU A 117 -2.60 3.38 8.38
N ASN A 118 -3.11 3.91 7.29
CA ASN A 118 -3.01 5.33 6.96
C ASN A 118 -4.32 6.04 7.28
N TYR A 119 -4.19 7.24 7.80
CA TYR A 119 -5.32 8.13 8.07
C TYR A 119 -5.15 9.41 7.27
N LYS A 120 -6.24 9.93 6.75
CA LYS A 120 -6.26 11.23 6.09
C LYS A 120 -7.29 12.10 6.80
N TYR A 121 -6.79 13.11 7.52
CA TYR A 121 -7.61 13.96 8.36
C TYR A 121 -8.26 15.10 7.56
N PRO A 122 -9.47 15.52 7.95
CA PRO A 122 -10.14 16.69 7.38
C PRO A 122 -9.29 17.94 7.55
N GLY A 123 -9.24 18.78 6.50
CA GLY A 123 -8.62 20.09 6.58
C GLY A 123 -7.10 20.10 6.82
N SER A 124 -6.44 18.93 6.86
CA SER A 124 -4.98 18.86 7.02
C SER A 124 -4.22 19.32 5.78
N GLY A 125 -4.88 19.35 4.61
CA GLY A 125 -4.23 19.64 3.33
C GLY A 125 -3.31 18.53 2.83
N GLU A 126 -3.15 17.45 3.59
CA GLU A 126 -2.23 16.36 3.28
C GLU A 126 -2.63 15.63 1.99
N ILE A 127 -1.74 15.69 1.02
CA ILE A 127 -1.81 14.92 -0.22
C ILE A 127 -0.79 13.78 -0.16
N VAL A 128 -0.93 12.79 -1.03
CA VAL A 128 0.14 11.87 -1.38
C VAL A 128 0.40 12.06 -2.85
N ASP A 129 1.58 12.60 -3.17
CA ASP A 129 1.99 12.87 -4.54
C ASP A 129 2.11 11.58 -5.36
N TRP A 130 2.08 11.73 -6.68
CA TRP A 130 2.21 10.63 -7.61
C TRP A 130 3.50 9.87 -7.41
N HIS A 131 3.39 8.56 -7.20
CA HIS A 131 4.50 7.67 -6.96
C HIS A 131 4.19 6.23 -7.43
N GLN A 132 5.20 5.42 -7.41
CA GLN A 132 5.13 3.96 -7.53
C GLN A 132 5.73 3.37 -6.25
N ASP A 133 5.21 2.25 -5.81
CA ASP A 133 5.70 1.62 -4.58
C ASP A 133 7.09 0.96 -4.76
N ILE A 134 7.30 0.31 -5.91
CA ILE A 134 8.48 -0.55 -6.15
C ILE A 134 9.84 0.15 -5.99
N PRO A 135 10.02 1.45 -6.30
CA PRO A 135 11.30 2.11 -6.07
C PRO A 135 11.70 2.24 -4.61
N ALA A 136 10.74 2.13 -3.67
CA ALA A 136 11.03 2.20 -2.23
C ALA A 136 11.48 0.86 -1.65
N TRP A 137 11.00 -0.25 -2.20
CA TRP A 137 11.30 -1.62 -1.75
C TRP A 137 11.40 -2.59 -2.93
N PRO A 138 12.47 -2.45 -3.75
CA PRO A 138 12.61 -3.20 -4.98
C PRO A 138 12.75 -4.71 -4.76
N HIS A 139 12.08 -5.47 -5.63
CA HIS A 139 12.09 -6.93 -5.65
C HIS A 139 12.70 -7.46 -6.94
N THR A 140 13.03 -8.75 -6.94
CA THR A 140 13.56 -9.45 -8.12
C THR A 140 12.56 -9.51 -9.27
N ASN A 141 11.26 -9.41 -8.97
CA ASN A 141 10.18 -9.28 -9.96
C ASN A 141 9.11 -8.30 -9.50
N TYR A 142 8.14 -8.00 -10.35
CA TYR A 142 7.11 -6.98 -10.12
C TYR A 142 5.74 -7.58 -9.77
N SER A 143 5.74 -8.75 -9.11
CA SER A 143 4.53 -9.34 -8.54
C SER A 143 3.97 -8.61 -7.32
N PRO A 144 4.75 -7.84 -6.50
CA PRO A 144 4.18 -7.27 -5.29
C PRO A 144 2.90 -6.49 -5.54
N VAL A 145 1.91 -6.75 -4.69
CA VAL A 145 0.59 -6.12 -4.67
C VAL A 145 0.32 -5.51 -3.30
N THR A 146 -0.13 -4.27 -3.27
CA THR A 146 -0.66 -3.63 -2.06
C THR A 146 -2.18 -3.83 -2.04
N LEU A 147 -2.68 -4.55 -1.03
CA LEU A 147 -4.11 -4.70 -0.76
C LEU A 147 -4.52 -3.73 0.36
N GLY A 148 -5.49 -2.87 0.08
CA GLY A 148 -6.04 -1.94 1.04
C GLY A 148 -7.48 -2.30 1.41
N ILE A 149 -7.88 -2.04 2.65
CA ILE A 149 -9.28 -2.13 3.10
C ILE A 149 -9.70 -0.74 3.57
N TYR A 150 -10.74 -0.19 2.99
CA TYR A 150 -11.38 1.01 3.52
C TYR A 150 -12.18 0.65 4.79
N LEU A 151 -11.88 1.34 5.89
CA LEU A 151 -12.59 1.09 7.15
C LEU A 151 -13.95 1.77 7.19
N ASP A 152 -14.17 2.80 6.37
CA ASP A 152 -15.40 3.56 6.22
C ASP A 152 -15.70 3.80 4.74
N ASP A 153 -16.89 4.33 4.44
CA ASP A 153 -17.24 4.75 3.07
C ASP A 153 -16.30 5.85 2.61
N VAL A 154 -15.76 5.71 1.42
CA VAL A 154 -14.80 6.66 0.83
C VAL A 154 -15.35 7.25 -0.47
N PRO A 155 -16.07 8.39 -0.41
CA PRO A 155 -16.46 9.14 -1.59
C PRO A 155 -15.29 9.93 -2.20
N VAL A 156 -15.50 10.49 -3.38
CA VAL A 156 -14.48 11.24 -4.14
C VAL A 156 -13.87 12.40 -3.31
N GLU A 157 -14.68 13.09 -2.53
CA GLU A 157 -14.29 14.26 -1.74
C GLU A 157 -13.41 13.88 -0.54
N GLN A 158 -13.38 12.61 -0.13
CA GLN A 158 -12.58 12.15 1.00
C GLN A 158 -11.12 11.83 0.62
N GLY A 159 -10.73 12.16 -0.62
CA GLY A 159 -9.39 11.92 -1.15
C GLY A 159 -9.05 10.43 -1.21
N PRO A 160 -9.82 9.64 -1.98
CA PRO A 160 -9.51 8.23 -2.21
C PRO A 160 -8.14 8.04 -2.82
N LEU A 161 -7.71 6.79 -2.88
CA LEU A 161 -6.58 6.44 -3.72
C LEU A 161 -6.95 6.72 -5.17
N THR A 162 -6.01 7.31 -5.93
CA THR A 162 -6.19 7.64 -7.35
C THR A 162 -5.08 6.94 -8.13
N CYS A 163 -5.41 6.22 -9.19
CA CYS A 163 -4.47 5.43 -9.99
C CYS A 163 -4.52 5.82 -11.47
N ILE A 164 -3.41 5.63 -12.18
CA ILE A 164 -3.33 5.80 -13.64
C ILE A 164 -3.43 4.43 -14.31
N PRO A 165 -4.51 4.14 -15.07
CA PRO A 165 -4.71 2.84 -15.73
C PRO A 165 -3.57 2.50 -16.69
N GLY A 166 -3.08 1.26 -16.62
CA GLY A 166 -2.03 0.74 -17.49
C GLY A 166 -0.62 1.22 -17.16
N SER A 167 -0.45 2.15 -16.21
CA SER A 167 0.87 2.72 -15.85
C SER A 167 1.86 1.69 -15.31
N HIS A 168 1.38 0.56 -14.76
CA HIS A 168 2.23 -0.55 -14.31
C HIS A 168 3.01 -1.22 -15.43
N ASN A 169 2.60 -1.08 -16.70
CA ASN A 169 3.32 -1.55 -17.88
C ASN A 169 4.28 -0.49 -18.45
N GLY A 170 4.24 0.73 -17.91
CA GLY A 170 5.10 1.84 -18.30
C GLY A 170 6.48 1.84 -17.63
N PRO A 171 7.19 2.96 -17.68
CA PRO A 171 8.49 3.12 -17.02
C PRO A 171 8.37 3.07 -15.49
N ILE A 172 9.46 2.69 -14.83
CA ILE A 172 9.64 2.87 -13.39
C ILE A 172 10.39 4.18 -13.18
N PHE A 173 9.72 5.18 -12.59
CA PHE A 173 10.26 6.51 -12.40
C PHE A 173 11.23 6.59 -11.22
N VAL A 174 12.16 7.52 -11.30
CA VAL A 174 13.07 7.84 -10.20
C VAL A 174 12.35 8.70 -9.16
N HIS A 175 12.38 8.29 -7.90
CA HIS A 175 11.72 8.98 -6.77
C HIS A 175 12.74 9.82 -5.98
N ARG A 176 13.48 10.66 -6.68
CA ARG A 176 14.47 11.57 -6.11
C ARG A 176 14.25 12.98 -6.65
N ASP A 177 14.50 14.00 -5.82
CA ASP A 177 14.50 15.38 -6.22
C ASP A 177 15.65 15.74 -7.19
N ASP A 178 15.72 16.99 -7.62
CA ASP A 178 16.76 17.48 -8.54
C ASP A 178 18.17 17.51 -7.90
N LYS A 179 18.26 17.43 -6.57
CA LYS A 179 19.52 17.31 -5.81
C LYS A 179 19.93 15.85 -5.60
N GLY A 180 19.09 14.89 -6.03
CA GLY A 180 19.34 13.45 -5.88
C GLY A 180 18.91 12.87 -4.52
N ALA A 181 18.29 13.66 -3.65
CA ALA A 181 17.73 13.17 -2.39
C ALA A 181 16.43 12.41 -2.63
N TRP A 182 16.12 11.44 -1.77
CA TRP A 182 14.88 10.67 -1.85
C TRP A 182 13.68 11.57 -1.54
N SER A 183 12.78 11.72 -2.50
CA SER A 183 11.56 12.52 -2.36
C SER A 183 10.30 11.67 -2.11
N GLY A 184 10.34 10.36 -2.41
CA GLY A 184 9.16 9.50 -2.36
C GLY A 184 8.08 9.82 -3.40
N ALA A 185 8.39 10.67 -4.38
CA ALA A 185 7.47 11.09 -5.43
C ALA A 185 8.16 11.07 -6.81
N ILE A 186 7.36 10.92 -7.86
CA ILE A 186 7.80 11.09 -9.25
C ILE A 186 8.11 12.57 -9.48
N ARG A 187 9.25 12.86 -10.11
CA ARG A 187 9.63 14.24 -10.43
C ARG A 187 8.58 14.95 -11.28
N GLN A 188 8.36 16.21 -11.01
CA GLN A 188 7.42 17.05 -11.80
C GLN A 188 7.76 17.02 -13.30
N SER A 189 9.05 17.00 -13.66
CA SER A 189 9.50 16.90 -15.06
C SER A 189 9.08 15.62 -15.76
N ASP A 190 8.88 14.52 -15.01
CA ASP A 190 8.49 13.22 -15.55
C ASP A 190 6.97 13.09 -15.70
N HIS A 191 6.19 14.03 -15.14
CA HIS A 191 4.73 14.01 -15.24
C HIS A 191 4.23 14.10 -16.69
N VAL A 192 5.02 14.65 -17.60
CA VAL A 192 4.69 14.70 -19.05
C VAL A 192 4.57 13.30 -19.68
N GLN A 193 5.14 12.28 -19.04
CA GLN A 193 5.08 10.88 -19.46
C GLN A 193 3.87 10.13 -18.87
N ILE A 194 3.05 10.80 -18.05
CA ILE A 194 1.94 10.20 -17.33
C ILE A 194 0.63 10.78 -17.87
N GLU A 195 -0.27 9.92 -18.30
CA GLU A 195 -1.59 10.34 -18.82
C GLU A 195 -2.54 10.73 -17.64
N MET A 196 -2.24 11.85 -16.97
CA MET A 196 -2.97 12.32 -15.78
C MET A 196 -4.48 12.47 -16.00
N SER A 197 -4.92 12.75 -17.25
CA SER A 197 -6.33 12.84 -17.60
C SER A 197 -7.10 11.53 -17.50
N ARG A 198 -6.39 10.39 -17.42
CA ARG A 198 -6.97 9.06 -17.25
C ARG A 198 -7.02 8.60 -15.79
N ALA A 199 -6.65 9.47 -14.85
CA ALA A 199 -6.66 9.13 -13.44
C ALA A 199 -8.05 8.67 -12.97
N GLU A 200 -8.10 7.55 -12.29
CA GLU A 200 -9.31 6.95 -11.72
C GLU A 200 -9.25 6.97 -10.19
N ASP A 201 -10.30 7.51 -9.56
CA ASP A 201 -10.46 7.48 -8.11
C ASP A 201 -11.06 6.15 -7.67
N LEU A 202 -10.39 5.47 -6.74
CA LEU A 202 -10.87 4.22 -6.17
C LEU A 202 -11.79 4.51 -4.97
N THR A 203 -13.04 4.85 -5.26
CA THR A 203 -14.08 5.06 -4.25
C THR A 203 -14.71 3.72 -3.84
N GLY A 204 -15.46 3.69 -2.74
CA GLY A 204 -16.23 2.51 -2.35
C GLY A 204 -16.80 2.60 -0.94
N SER A 205 -17.68 1.67 -0.62
CA SER A 205 -18.24 1.48 0.72
C SER A 205 -17.20 0.91 1.69
N ALA A 206 -17.51 0.98 2.97
CA ALA A 206 -16.70 0.33 4.01
C ALA A 206 -16.51 -1.16 3.68
N GLY A 207 -15.29 -1.68 3.88
CA GLY A 207 -14.93 -3.04 3.50
C GLY A 207 -14.49 -3.20 2.03
N THR A 208 -14.55 -2.14 1.21
CA THR A 208 -13.98 -2.18 -0.15
C THR A 208 -12.51 -2.53 -0.10
N VAL A 209 -12.14 -3.56 -0.85
CA VAL A 209 -10.74 -3.93 -1.08
C VAL A 209 -10.23 -3.20 -2.31
N ILE A 210 -9.11 -2.50 -2.13
CA ILE A 210 -8.34 -1.94 -3.25
C ILE A 210 -7.08 -2.77 -3.44
N ALA A 211 -6.75 -3.12 -4.69
CA ALA A 211 -5.52 -3.82 -5.05
C ALA A 211 -4.71 -2.95 -6.01
N ILE A 212 -3.41 -2.79 -5.75
CA ILE A 212 -2.53 -1.97 -6.57
C ILE A 212 -1.24 -2.73 -6.85
N ASN A 213 -0.88 -2.88 -8.12
CA ASN A 213 0.42 -3.39 -8.51
C ASN A 213 1.53 -2.42 -8.10
N CYS A 214 2.66 -2.91 -7.64
CA CYS A 214 3.78 -2.12 -7.15
C CYS A 214 4.35 -1.09 -8.15
N ARG A 215 4.09 -1.27 -9.45
CA ARG A 215 4.49 -0.34 -10.52
C ARG A 215 3.41 0.66 -10.91
N THR A 216 2.18 0.51 -10.43
CA THR A 216 1.09 1.45 -10.75
C THR A 216 1.40 2.84 -10.22
N VAL A 217 1.35 3.84 -11.10
CA VAL A 217 1.43 5.24 -10.70
C VAL A 217 0.15 5.61 -9.96
N HIS A 218 0.30 6.04 -8.71
CA HIS A 218 -0.83 6.36 -7.85
C HIS A 218 -0.51 7.51 -6.89
N GLY A 219 -1.56 8.08 -6.33
CA GLY A 219 -1.49 9.16 -5.36
C GLY A 219 -2.81 9.34 -4.65
N SER A 220 -3.01 10.45 -3.93
CA SER A 220 -4.32 10.78 -3.36
C SER A 220 -4.40 12.27 -3.02
N ARG A 221 -5.55 12.87 -3.34
CA ARG A 221 -5.84 14.26 -2.98
C ARG A 221 -6.06 14.45 -1.48
N ALA A 222 -6.08 15.69 -1.02
CA ALA A 222 -6.48 16.01 0.34
C ALA A 222 -7.94 15.59 0.62
N ASN A 223 -8.23 15.32 1.87
CA ASN A 223 -9.58 15.04 2.34
C ASN A 223 -10.34 16.36 2.53
N ALA A 224 -11.34 16.59 1.70
CA ALA A 224 -12.19 17.78 1.73
C ALA A 224 -13.49 17.59 2.54
N THR A 225 -13.68 16.42 3.17
CA THR A 225 -14.84 16.14 4.02
C THR A 225 -14.58 16.55 5.48
N ASN A 226 -15.51 16.25 6.36
CA ASN A 226 -15.39 16.45 7.83
C ASN A 226 -15.11 15.14 8.60
N ARG A 227 -14.85 14.03 7.89
CA ARG A 227 -14.57 12.71 8.49
C ARG A 227 -13.15 12.25 8.13
N VAL A 228 -12.50 11.57 9.06
CA VAL A 228 -11.21 10.93 8.81
C VAL A 228 -11.39 9.78 7.82
N ARG A 229 -10.43 9.57 6.93
CA ARG A 229 -10.37 8.42 6.01
C ARG A 229 -9.30 7.42 6.46
N PRO A 230 -9.65 6.38 7.20
CA PRO A 230 -8.73 5.29 7.51
C PRO A 230 -8.68 4.26 6.37
N VAL A 231 -7.47 3.77 6.05
CA VAL A 231 -7.24 2.65 5.13
C VAL A 231 -6.12 1.76 5.66
N ALA A 232 -6.44 0.48 5.90
CA ALA A 232 -5.45 -0.53 6.25
C ALA A 232 -4.83 -1.11 4.98
N LEU A 233 -3.50 -1.18 4.92
CA LEU A 233 -2.74 -1.61 3.75
C LEU A 233 -1.85 -2.79 4.13
N PHE A 234 -1.95 -3.86 3.36
CA PHE A 234 -1.17 -5.09 3.49
C PHE A 234 -0.49 -5.39 2.15
N VAL A 235 0.81 -5.62 2.18
CA VAL A 235 1.59 -5.88 0.97
C VAL A 235 1.96 -7.35 0.90
N TYR A 236 1.71 -7.95 -0.26
CA TYR A 236 2.04 -9.34 -0.56
C TYR A 236 2.87 -9.41 -1.84
N SER A 237 3.56 -10.54 -2.04
CA SER A 237 4.24 -10.84 -3.28
C SER A 237 4.14 -12.34 -3.59
N SER A 238 4.46 -12.74 -4.82
CA SER A 238 4.71 -14.15 -5.10
C SER A 238 5.88 -14.67 -4.27
N ALA A 239 5.88 -15.95 -3.93
CA ALA A 239 6.93 -16.56 -3.12
C ALA A 239 8.33 -16.46 -3.76
N ASP A 240 8.41 -16.36 -5.09
CA ASP A 240 9.63 -16.26 -5.88
C ASP A 240 10.16 -14.81 -6.08
N ALA A 241 9.48 -13.82 -5.50
CA ALA A 241 9.93 -12.43 -5.46
C ALA A 241 10.75 -12.16 -4.19
N PHE A 242 11.97 -11.69 -4.31
CA PHE A 242 12.85 -11.38 -3.18
C PHE A 242 13.28 -9.92 -3.21
N THR A 243 13.32 -9.27 -2.05
CA THR A 243 13.91 -7.93 -1.94
C THR A 243 15.42 -8.03 -2.15
N TRP A 244 16.00 -7.11 -2.92
CA TRP A 244 17.45 -7.04 -3.12
C TRP A 244 18.08 -5.81 -2.46
N MET A 245 17.27 -5.02 -1.76
CA MET A 245 17.68 -3.92 -0.88
C MET A 245 16.97 -4.06 0.47
N PRO A 246 17.51 -3.47 1.55
CA PRO A 246 16.81 -3.41 2.83
C PRO A 246 15.41 -2.82 2.67
N THR A 247 14.40 -3.44 3.29
CA THR A 247 13.04 -2.91 3.26
C THR A 247 12.90 -1.71 4.20
N PRO A 248 12.15 -0.65 3.82
CA PRO A 248 11.97 0.53 4.65
C PRO A 248 11.17 0.28 5.93
N THR A 249 10.33 -0.73 5.94
CA THR A 249 9.45 -1.06 7.08
C THR A 249 9.46 -2.57 7.35
N PRO A 250 10.59 -3.13 7.82
CA PRO A 250 10.65 -4.55 8.15
C PRO A 250 9.74 -4.85 9.34
N CYS A 251 9.16 -6.05 9.36
CA CYS A 251 8.42 -6.57 10.49
C CYS A 251 8.76 -8.06 10.70
N ARG A 252 8.37 -8.63 11.83
CA ARG A 252 8.69 -10.03 12.19
C ARG A 252 8.20 -11.07 11.18
N TYR A 253 7.14 -10.76 10.45
CA TYR A 253 6.53 -11.67 9.48
C TYR A 253 6.92 -11.39 8.03
N THR A 254 7.86 -10.47 7.79
CA THR A 254 8.34 -10.19 6.43
C THR A 254 8.95 -11.45 5.83
N GLY A 255 8.40 -11.91 4.70
CA GLY A 255 8.83 -13.13 4.01
C GLY A 255 8.08 -14.40 4.40
N GLU A 256 7.19 -14.37 5.40
CA GLU A 256 6.35 -15.52 5.79
C GLU A 256 5.39 -15.90 4.66
N ILE A 257 5.29 -17.21 4.41
CA ILE A 257 4.35 -17.76 3.43
C ILE A 257 2.95 -17.78 4.03
N VAL A 258 2.01 -17.10 3.38
CA VAL A 258 0.60 -17.07 3.82
C VAL A 258 -0.30 -17.97 2.97
N ARG A 259 0.13 -18.33 1.75
CA ARG A 259 -0.51 -19.34 0.89
C ARG A 259 0.55 -20.12 0.12
N GLY A 260 0.27 -21.39 -0.17
CA GLY A 260 1.11 -22.24 -0.99
C GLY A 260 2.42 -22.66 -0.34
N GLN A 261 3.51 -22.62 -1.09
CA GLN A 261 4.83 -23.14 -0.70
C GLN A 261 5.93 -22.09 -0.86
N PRO A 262 7.02 -22.17 -0.08
CA PRO A 262 8.18 -21.30 -0.27
C PRO A 262 8.86 -21.64 -1.61
N ALA A 263 9.33 -20.61 -2.30
CA ALA A 263 10.08 -20.77 -3.54
C ALA A 263 11.55 -21.16 -3.26
N THR A 264 12.07 -22.07 -4.08
CA THR A 264 13.49 -22.45 -4.08
C THR A 264 14.29 -21.76 -5.18
N VAL A 265 13.61 -21.01 -6.06
CA VAL A 265 14.20 -20.28 -7.18
C VAL A 265 13.61 -18.87 -7.21
N ALA A 266 14.45 -17.85 -7.34
CA ALA A 266 13.98 -16.48 -7.57
C ALA A 266 13.65 -16.28 -9.06
N HIS A 267 12.52 -15.62 -9.32
CA HIS A 267 12.22 -15.11 -10.65
C HIS A 267 12.73 -13.67 -10.77
N LEU A 268 13.52 -13.38 -11.80
CA LEU A 268 14.09 -12.05 -12.04
C LEU A 268 13.43 -11.42 -13.28
N ASP A 269 12.80 -10.27 -13.08
CA ASP A 269 12.31 -9.44 -14.18
C ASP A 269 13.48 -8.63 -14.75
N PRO A 270 13.67 -8.59 -16.09
CA PRO A 270 14.79 -7.86 -16.69
C PRO A 270 14.61 -6.34 -16.72
N THR A 271 13.45 -5.81 -16.34
CA THR A 271 13.19 -4.36 -16.35
C THR A 271 14.00 -3.67 -15.25
N PRO A 272 14.83 -2.66 -15.57
CA PRO A 272 15.59 -1.93 -14.56
C PRO A 272 14.70 -1.25 -13.52
N CYS A 273 15.11 -1.33 -12.23
CA CYS A 273 14.46 -0.63 -11.14
C CYS A 273 15.42 0.40 -10.51
N PRO A 274 14.96 1.65 -10.25
CA PRO A 274 15.77 2.62 -9.53
C PRO A 274 16.19 2.13 -8.15
N VAL A 275 17.41 2.50 -7.73
CA VAL A 275 17.97 2.11 -6.44
C VAL A 275 17.47 3.06 -5.36
N PRO A 276 16.78 2.57 -4.30
CA PRO A 276 16.40 3.41 -3.15
C PRO A 276 17.62 3.80 -2.30
N PRO A 277 17.44 4.66 -1.29
CA PRO A 277 18.40 4.78 -0.20
C PRO A 277 18.64 3.44 0.51
N ASP A 278 19.77 3.30 1.15
CA ASP A 278 20.02 2.19 2.06
C ASP A 278 19.24 2.44 3.38
N TRP A 279 18.03 1.89 3.46
CA TRP A 279 17.15 2.09 4.60
C TRP A 279 17.72 1.57 5.92
N SER A 280 18.65 0.64 5.89
CA SER A 280 19.34 0.17 7.11
C SER A 280 20.23 1.24 7.73
N LYS A 281 20.65 2.23 6.95
CA LYS A 281 21.52 3.33 7.40
C LYS A 281 20.78 4.63 7.65
N GLN A 282 19.80 4.95 6.78
CA GLN A 282 19.14 6.25 6.83
C GLN A 282 17.81 6.21 7.63
N GLY A 283 17.23 5.01 7.80
CA GLY A 283 15.87 4.86 8.28
C GLY A 283 14.83 5.35 7.25
N TYR A 284 13.59 4.95 7.47
CA TYR A 284 12.46 5.41 6.66
C TYR A 284 11.35 5.89 7.59
N GLY A 285 10.99 7.15 7.49
CA GLY A 285 9.87 7.71 8.23
C GLY A 285 8.52 7.22 7.67
N SER A 286 8.07 7.89 6.65
CA SER A 286 6.87 7.55 5.88
C SER A 286 6.90 8.30 4.55
N ILE A 287 5.96 8.01 3.66
CA ILE A 287 5.79 8.79 2.43
C ILE A 287 5.44 10.24 2.76
N PHE A 288 4.66 10.48 3.82
CA PHE A 288 4.33 11.83 4.27
C PHE A 288 5.58 12.62 4.70
N THR A 289 6.50 11.96 5.42
CA THR A 289 7.78 12.58 5.83
C THR A 289 8.69 12.80 4.62
N ALA A 290 8.74 11.85 3.69
CA ALA A 290 9.59 11.96 2.50
C ALA A 290 9.12 13.08 1.56
N GLN A 291 7.81 13.19 1.31
CA GLN A 291 7.23 14.18 0.41
C GLN A 291 7.12 15.59 1.01
N ASN A 292 7.19 15.73 2.35
CA ASN A 292 7.08 17.02 3.04
C ASN A 292 8.38 17.40 3.79
N ALA A 293 9.52 16.85 3.39
CA ALA A 293 10.80 17.10 4.07
C ALA A 293 11.30 18.57 3.96
N GLU A 294 10.67 19.42 3.13
CA GLU A 294 11.01 20.83 2.95
C GLU A 294 9.96 21.79 3.56
N LEU A 295 8.93 21.29 4.26
CA LEU A 295 7.97 22.09 5.02
C LEU A 295 8.29 22.04 6.53
#